data_d9058d02627af07205622f904452586a
#
_entry.id   d9058d02627af07205622f904452586a
#
_cell.length_a   1.000
_cell.length_b   1.000
_cell.length_c   1.000
_cell.angle_alpha   90.00
_cell.angle_beta   90.00
_cell.angle_gamma   90.00
#
_symmetry.space_group_name_H-M   'P 1'
#
loop_
_entity.id
_entity.type
_entity.pdbx_description
1 polymer ?
#
loop_
_entity_poly.entity_id
_entity_poly.type
_entity_poly.pdbx_seq_one_letter_code
_entity_poly.pdbx_strand_id
1 'polypeptide(L)'
;IELDAQARATKTEADELRANRNKLSKQIGALMAQGKKEEAEAVKAQVNTDADRLKELEAKETELNEKVTKIMMTIPNIIDPSVPIGKDDSENVEIEKFGEPVVPDFEIPYHTEIMQKFNGIDLDAAGKVAGNGFYYLMGDIARLHSAVISYARDFMIDRGFTYCIPPYMIRSNVVTGVMSFDEMDAMMYKIEGEDLYLIGTSEHSMIGKFIDTITPEEELPKTLTSYSPCFRKEKGAHGIEER
;
A
#
# COMPACT_ATOMS: atom_id res chain seq x y z
N ILE A 1 -0.41 23.17 2.43
CA ILE A 1 -1.39 24.25 2.09
C ILE A 1 -0.83 25.11 0.95
N GLU A 2 0.36 25.71 1.09
CA GLU A 2 0.91 26.60 0.06
C GLU A 2 1.18 25.89 -1.28
N LEU A 3 1.83 24.72 -1.26
CA LEU A 3 2.08 23.92 -2.45
C LEU A 3 0.78 23.47 -3.13
N ASP A 4 -0.24 23.10 -2.38
CA ASP A 4 -1.55 22.74 -2.89
C ASP A 4 -2.27 23.94 -3.53
N ALA A 5 -2.15 25.12 -2.92
CA ALA A 5 -2.67 26.35 -3.53
C ALA A 5 -1.98 26.66 -4.86
N GLN A 6 -0.64 26.48 -4.93
CA GLN A 6 0.12 26.65 -6.17
C GLN A 6 -0.27 25.61 -7.23
N ALA A 7 -0.46 24.35 -6.84
CA ALA A 7 -0.90 23.28 -7.75
C ALA A 7 -2.29 23.59 -8.35
N ARG A 8 -3.23 24.02 -7.52
CA ARG A 8 -4.57 24.44 -7.98
C ARG A 8 -4.53 25.65 -8.90
N ALA A 9 -3.74 26.67 -8.59
CA ALA A 9 -3.58 27.84 -9.46
C ALA A 9 -2.97 27.46 -10.81
N THR A 10 -1.92 26.61 -10.82
CA THR A 10 -1.27 26.10 -12.02
C THR A 10 -2.26 25.29 -12.88
N LYS A 11 -3.07 24.44 -12.26
CA LYS A 11 -4.12 23.68 -12.94
C LYS A 11 -5.18 24.59 -13.56
N THR A 12 -5.65 25.61 -12.84
CA THR A 12 -6.63 26.57 -13.35
C THR A 12 -6.11 27.28 -14.59
N GLU A 13 -4.85 27.80 -14.56
CA GLU A 13 -4.22 28.44 -15.72
C GLU A 13 -4.10 27.46 -16.91
N ALA A 14 -3.72 26.20 -16.65
CA ALA A 14 -3.64 25.18 -17.70
C ALA A 14 -5.02 24.88 -18.32
N ASP A 15 -6.07 24.78 -17.51
CA ASP A 15 -7.44 24.51 -17.99
C ASP A 15 -7.99 25.69 -18.80
N GLU A 16 -7.71 26.93 -18.41
CA GLU A 16 -8.04 28.14 -19.19
C GLU A 16 -7.34 28.14 -20.55
N LEU A 17 -6.05 27.81 -20.60
CA LEU A 17 -5.30 27.70 -21.85
C LEU A 17 -5.83 26.57 -22.75
N ARG A 18 -6.21 25.41 -22.18
CA ARG A 18 -6.85 24.32 -22.93
C ARG A 18 -8.17 24.76 -23.54
N ALA A 19 -9.01 25.46 -22.77
CA ALA A 19 -10.26 26.03 -23.28
C ALA A 19 -10.05 27.06 -24.38
N ASN A 20 -9.08 27.97 -24.20
CA ASN A 20 -8.71 28.95 -25.20
C ASN A 20 -8.20 28.30 -26.49
N ARG A 21 -7.30 27.32 -26.39
CA ARG A 21 -6.79 26.56 -27.53
C ARG A 21 -7.93 25.90 -28.33
N ASN A 22 -8.91 25.31 -27.65
CA ASN A 22 -10.07 24.72 -28.33
C ASN A 22 -10.91 25.77 -29.09
N LYS A 23 -11.07 26.96 -28.49
CA LYS A 23 -11.75 28.10 -29.14
C LYS A 23 -10.99 28.61 -30.37
N LEU A 24 -9.69 28.82 -30.22
CA LEU A 24 -8.82 29.28 -31.32
C LEU A 24 -8.74 28.25 -32.45
N SER A 25 -8.72 26.97 -32.15
CA SER A 25 -8.72 25.90 -33.17
C SER A 25 -10.01 25.93 -34.02
N LYS A 26 -11.17 26.17 -33.39
CA LYS A 26 -12.42 26.38 -34.12
C LYS A 26 -12.39 27.65 -34.99
N GLN A 27 -11.78 28.72 -34.47
CA GLN A 27 -11.62 29.99 -35.21
C GLN A 27 -10.71 29.83 -36.44
N ILE A 28 -9.61 29.08 -36.33
CA ILE A 28 -8.74 28.77 -37.47
C ILE A 28 -9.54 28.06 -38.57
N GLY A 29 -10.35 27.05 -38.21
CA GLY A 29 -11.20 26.35 -39.16
C GLY A 29 -12.18 27.28 -39.89
N ALA A 30 -12.81 28.21 -39.17
CA ALA A 30 -13.72 29.20 -39.75
C ALA A 30 -13.02 30.21 -40.67
N LEU A 31 -11.84 30.71 -40.28
CA LEU A 31 -11.03 31.65 -41.08
C LEU A 31 -10.52 30.99 -42.38
N MET A 32 -10.07 29.74 -42.27
CA MET A 32 -9.64 28.97 -43.46
C MET A 32 -10.80 28.74 -44.43
N ALA A 33 -11.99 28.43 -43.97
CA ALA A 33 -13.18 28.27 -44.79
C ALA A 33 -13.60 29.59 -45.48
N GLN A 34 -13.27 30.76 -44.89
CA GLN A 34 -13.51 32.08 -45.44
C GLN A 34 -12.37 32.56 -46.36
N GLY A 35 -11.30 31.78 -46.56
CA GLY A 35 -10.16 32.18 -47.38
C GLY A 35 -9.20 33.17 -46.72
N LYS A 36 -9.36 33.49 -45.43
CA LYS A 36 -8.57 34.48 -44.68
C LYS A 36 -7.29 33.86 -44.13
N LYS A 37 -6.38 33.50 -45.00
CA LYS A 37 -5.17 32.73 -44.66
C LYS A 37 -4.23 33.47 -43.70
N GLU A 38 -4.00 34.78 -43.88
CA GLU A 38 -3.12 35.55 -43.00
C GLU A 38 -3.65 35.65 -41.57
N GLU A 39 -4.95 35.88 -41.41
CA GLU A 39 -5.60 35.88 -40.10
C GLU A 39 -5.53 34.49 -39.45
N ALA A 40 -5.71 33.43 -40.22
CA ALA A 40 -5.59 32.06 -39.71
C ALA A 40 -4.16 31.71 -39.23
N GLU A 41 -3.11 32.18 -39.94
CA GLU A 41 -1.72 31.98 -39.51
C GLU A 41 -1.37 32.78 -38.26
N ALA A 42 -1.89 33.99 -38.07
CA ALA A 42 -1.74 34.74 -36.83
C ALA A 42 -2.35 33.98 -35.62
N VAL A 43 -3.55 33.42 -35.81
CA VAL A 43 -4.20 32.60 -34.73
C VAL A 43 -3.43 31.29 -34.47
N LYS A 44 -2.85 30.67 -35.52
CA LYS A 44 -1.99 29.49 -35.33
C LYS A 44 -0.73 29.81 -34.51
N ALA A 45 -0.10 30.97 -34.76
CA ALA A 45 1.06 31.39 -33.95
C ALA A 45 0.70 31.51 -32.46
N GLN A 46 -0.48 32.07 -32.15
CA GLN A 46 -0.99 32.15 -30.79
C GLN A 46 -1.22 30.74 -30.18
N VAL A 47 -1.82 29.82 -30.94
CA VAL A 47 -2.02 28.43 -30.50
C VAL A 47 -0.71 27.74 -30.18
N ASN A 48 0.35 27.99 -30.95
CA ASN A 48 1.67 27.43 -30.69
C ASN A 48 2.28 27.98 -29.39
N THR A 49 2.20 29.31 -29.18
CA THR A 49 2.66 29.93 -27.92
C THR A 49 1.88 29.38 -26.71
N ASP A 50 0.55 29.26 -26.81
CA ASP A 50 -0.29 28.69 -25.78
C ASP A 50 0.05 27.21 -25.53
N ALA A 51 0.44 26.46 -26.56
CA ALA A 51 0.86 25.06 -26.44
C ALA A 51 2.18 24.90 -25.67
N ASP A 52 3.16 25.75 -25.92
CA ASP A 52 4.44 25.73 -25.20
C ASP A 52 4.21 26.07 -23.70
N ARG A 53 3.42 27.13 -23.46
CA ARG A 53 3.06 27.51 -22.10
C ARG A 53 2.27 26.40 -21.36
N LEU A 54 1.36 25.73 -22.06
CA LEU A 54 0.59 24.62 -21.51
C LEU A 54 1.51 23.45 -21.08
N LYS A 55 2.51 23.14 -21.90
CA LYS A 55 3.50 22.10 -21.59
C LYS A 55 4.31 22.42 -20.33
N GLU A 56 4.71 23.70 -20.16
CA GLU A 56 5.39 24.13 -18.93
C GLU A 56 4.49 24.00 -17.69
N LEU A 57 3.22 24.39 -17.82
CA LEU A 57 2.26 24.29 -16.71
C LEU A 57 1.95 22.84 -16.36
N GLU A 58 1.82 21.95 -17.34
CA GLU A 58 1.61 20.51 -17.11
C GLU A 58 2.80 19.87 -16.38
N ALA A 59 4.03 20.23 -16.76
CA ALA A 59 5.23 19.77 -16.06
C ALA A 59 5.26 20.28 -14.61
N LYS A 60 4.94 21.56 -14.40
CA LYS A 60 4.87 22.19 -13.08
C LYS A 60 3.75 21.62 -12.23
N GLU A 61 2.58 21.34 -12.80
CA GLU A 61 1.47 20.70 -12.12
C GLU A 61 1.88 19.30 -11.60
N THR A 62 2.54 18.51 -12.45
CA THR A 62 3.06 17.19 -12.08
C THR A 62 4.05 17.30 -10.91
N GLU A 63 5.04 18.18 -10.99
CA GLU A 63 6.02 18.39 -9.94
C GLU A 63 5.39 18.81 -8.60
N LEU A 64 4.42 19.74 -8.67
CA LEU A 64 3.73 20.22 -7.47
C LEU A 64 2.87 19.12 -6.82
N ASN A 65 2.15 18.34 -7.64
CA ASN A 65 1.33 17.22 -7.16
C ASN A 65 2.20 16.15 -6.52
N GLU A 66 3.37 15.82 -7.08
CA GLU A 66 4.31 14.88 -6.47
C GLU A 66 4.80 15.38 -5.10
N LYS A 67 5.14 16.66 -4.97
CA LYS A 67 5.54 17.27 -3.69
C LYS A 67 4.42 17.25 -2.66
N VAL A 68 3.19 17.58 -3.09
CA VAL A 68 2.00 17.53 -2.22
C VAL A 68 1.77 16.10 -1.74
N THR A 69 1.80 15.12 -2.64
CA THR A 69 1.60 13.71 -2.31
C THR A 69 2.63 13.22 -1.30
N LYS A 70 3.92 13.52 -1.51
CA LYS A 70 4.99 13.14 -0.58
C LYS A 70 4.76 13.69 0.83
N ILE A 71 4.33 14.95 0.95
CA ILE A 71 4.03 15.56 2.25
C ILE A 71 2.77 14.92 2.85
N MET A 72 1.71 14.75 2.07
CA MET A 72 0.46 14.14 2.56
C MET A 72 0.67 12.74 3.12
N MET A 73 1.56 11.96 2.51
CA MET A 73 1.90 10.61 2.97
C MET A 73 2.64 10.57 4.32
N THR A 74 3.22 11.70 4.76
CA THR A 74 3.89 11.80 6.07
C THR A 74 3.00 12.34 7.18
N ILE A 75 1.78 12.78 6.85
CA ILE A 75 0.83 13.32 7.82
C ILE A 75 0.11 12.15 8.49
N PRO A 76 0.22 12.00 9.83
CA PRO A 76 -0.51 10.97 10.56
C PRO A 76 -2.03 11.11 10.38
N ASN A 77 -2.73 9.99 10.44
CA ASN A 77 -4.19 10.01 10.44
C ASN A 77 -4.74 10.61 11.74
N ILE A 78 -5.99 11.06 11.68
CA ILE A 78 -6.72 11.54 12.86
C ILE A 78 -7.01 10.32 13.75
N ILE A 79 -6.60 10.39 15.01
CA ILE A 79 -6.88 9.38 16.03
C ILE A 79 -8.21 9.66 16.71
N ASP A 80 -8.87 8.61 17.20
CA ASP A 80 -10.10 8.76 17.98
C ASP A 80 -9.80 9.48 19.32
N PRO A 81 -10.66 10.39 19.80
CA PRO A 81 -10.46 11.12 21.05
C PRO A 81 -10.32 10.24 22.31
N SER A 82 -10.78 8.98 22.25
CA SER A 82 -10.62 8.02 23.34
C SER A 82 -9.21 7.43 23.45
N VAL A 83 -8.40 7.56 22.39
CA VAL A 83 -7.03 7.02 22.38
C VAL A 83 -6.12 7.94 23.19
N PRO A 84 -5.44 7.43 24.24
CA PRO A 84 -4.47 8.20 25.00
C PRO A 84 -3.33 8.70 24.12
N ILE A 85 -2.91 9.94 24.33
CA ILE A 85 -1.73 10.48 23.67
C ILE A 85 -0.51 10.07 24.48
N GLY A 86 0.37 9.29 23.85
CA GLY A 86 1.62 8.81 24.43
C GLY A 86 2.81 9.10 23.53
N LYS A 87 4.00 9.05 24.09
CA LYS A 87 5.26 9.26 23.38
C LYS A 87 5.65 8.02 22.56
N ASP A 88 5.45 6.85 23.15
CA ASP A 88 5.74 5.54 22.56
C ASP A 88 4.89 4.46 23.26
N ASP A 89 5.12 3.20 22.94
CA ASP A 89 4.38 2.06 23.46
C ASP A 89 4.53 1.85 24.97
N SER A 90 5.56 2.39 25.62
CA SER A 90 5.73 2.35 27.07
C SER A 90 4.65 3.14 27.84
N GLU A 91 3.97 4.06 27.14
CA GLU A 91 2.87 4.87 27.68
C GLU A 91 1.49 4.32 27.32
N ASN A 92 1.41 3.10 26.74
CA ASN A 92 0.14 2.44 26.48
C ASN A 92 -0.64 2.19 27.76
N VAL A 93 -1.94 2.50 27.73
CA VAL A 93 -2.85 2.32 28.87
C VAL A 93 -3.62 1.02 28.67
N GLU A 94 -3.49 0.11 29.64
CA GLU A 94 -4.30 -1.10 29.68
C GLU A 94 -5.75 -0.74 30.00
N ILE A 95 -6.67 -1.04 29.09
CA ILE A 95 -8.09 -0.69 29.22
C ILE A 95 -8.96 -1.84 29.71
N GLU A 96 -8.51 -3.10 29.56
CA GLU A 96 -9.27 -4.28 29.96
C GLU A 96 -8.35 -5.46 30.18
N LYS A 97 -8.65 -6.28 31.20
CA LYS A 97 -8.07 -7.59 31.45
C LYS A 97 -9.16 -8.64 31.37
N PHE A 98 -8.88 -9.74 30.69
CA PHE A 98 -9.78 -10.88 30.65
C PHE A 98 -9.11 -12.14 31.21
N GLY A 99 -9.69 -12.68 32.31
CA GLY A 99 -9.18 -13.83 32.99
C GLY A 99 -7.94 -13.56 33.85
N GLU A 100 -7.50 -14.58 34.54
CA GLU A 100 -6.28 -14.56 35.36
C GLU A 100 -5.22 -15.46 34.71
N PRO A 101 -3.95 -15.02 34.63
CA PRO A 101 -2.89 -15.85 34.07
C PRO A 101 -2.62 -17.06 34.95
N VAL A 102 -2.61 -18.23 34.36
CA VAL A 102 -2.16 -19.45 35.05
C VAL A 102 -0.66 -19.59 34.78
N VAL A 103 0.13 -19.30 35.81
CA VAL A 103 1.58 -19.48 35.78
C VAL A 103 1.90 -20.88 36.34
N PRO A 104 2.41 -21.81 35.50
CA PRO A 104 2.79 -23.13 35.96
C PRO A 104 4.01 -23.07 36.90
N ASP A 105 4.16 -24.07 37.73
CA ASP A 105 5.28 -24.23 38.67
C ASP A 105 6.54 -24.87 38.05
N PHE A 106 6.55 -25.00 36.71
CA PHE A 106 7.65 -25.52 35.94
C PHE A 106 8.10 -24.51 34.87
N GLU A 107 9.34 -24.63 34.45
CA GLU A 107 9.88 -23.82 33.34
C GLU A 107 9.21 -24.22 32.02
N ILE A 108 8.59 -23.23 31.36
CA ILE A 108 7.95 -23.43 30.05
C ILE A 108 9.05 -23.36 28.98
N PRO A 109 9.31 -24.45 28.23
CA PRO A 109 10.29 -24.43 27.15
C PRO A 109 9.80 -23.57 25.99
N TYR A 110 10.73 -22.99 25.26
CA TYR A 110 10.39 -22.27 24.03
C TYR A 110 9.76 -23.18 22.97
N HIS A 111 8.90 -22.62 22.14
CA HIS A 111 8.23 -23.36 21.07
C HIS A 111 9.22 -24.06 20.13
N THR A 112 10.35 -23.43 19.79
CA THR A 112 11.42 -24.03 18.98
C THR A 112 12.04 -25.25 19.62
N GLU A 113 12.25 -25.24 20.95
CA GLU A 113 12.76 -26.40 21.71
C GLU A 113 11.78 -27.57 21.69
N ILE A 114 10.49 -27.25 21.81
CA ILE A 114 9.41 -28.25 21.71
C ILE A 114 9.40 -28.85 20.30
N MET A 115 9.44 -28.01 19.26
CA MET A 115 9.45 -28.46 17.86
C MET A 115 10.68 -29.32 17.54
N GLN A 116 11.85 -28.97 18.10
CA GLN A 116 13.08 -29.76 17.93
C GLN A 116 12.96 -31.15 18.58
N LYS A 117 12.34 -31.27 19.77
CA LYS A 117 12.05 -32.58 20.41
C LYS A 117 11.21 -33.51 19.54
N PHE A 118 10.37 -32.94 18.67
CA PHE A 118 9.55 -33.69 17.72
C PHE A 118 10.18 -33.79 16.33
N ASN A 119 11.43 -33.39 16.14
CA ASN A 119 12.10 -33.27 14.84
C ASN A 119 11.23 -32.47 13.81
N GLY A 120 10.52 -31.47 14.31
CA GLY A 120 9.52 -30.74 13.54
C GLY A 120 9.98 -29.38 13.00
N ILE A 121 11.21 -28.96 13.33
CA ILE A 121 11.80 -27.71 12.83
C ILE A 121 13.28 -27.92 12.51
N ASP A 122 13.75 -27.29 11.42
CA ASP A 122 15.16 -27.25 11.03
C ASP A 122 15.56 -25.83 10.66
N LEU A 123 16.22 -25.15 11.60
CA LEU A 123 16.72 -23.79 11.45
C LEU A 123 18.07 -23.77 10.72
N ASP A 124 18.91 -24.80 10.94
CA ASP A 124 20.24 -24.88 10.36
C ASP A 124 20.18 -25.05 8.83
N ALA A 125 19.31 -25.95 8.36
CA ALA A 125 19.07 -26.13 6.94
C ALA A 125 18.47 -24.87 6.30
N ALA A 126 17.53 -24.23 6.97
CA ALA A 126 16.92 -22.99 6.50
C ALA A 126 17.96 -21.86 6.39
N GLY A 127 18.83 -21.71 7.38
CA GLY A 127 19.94 -20.77 7.35
C GLY A 127 20.88 -20.94 6.16
N LYS A 128 21.15 -22.19 5.76
CA LYS A 128 21.98 -22.50 4.57
C LYS A 128 21.28 -22.14 3.26
N VAL A 129 19.96 -22.25 3.20
CA VAL A 129 19.17 -22.06 1.98
C VAL A 129 18.76 -20.61 1.77
N ALA A 130 18.33 -19.92 2.83
CA ALA A 130 17.70 -18.61 2.73
C ALA A 130 18.30 -17.54 3.67
N GLY A 131 19.18 -17.93 4.59
CA GLY A 131 19.71 -17.07 5.63
C GLY A 131 18.90 -17.16 6.93
N ASN A 132 19.28 -16.34 7.90
CA ASN A 132 18.59 -16.29 9.20
C ASN A 132 17.17 -15.73 9.04
N GLY A 133 16.27 -16.08 9.95
CA GLY A 133 14.88 -15.66 9.91
C GLY A 133 13.97 -16.58 9.08
N PHE A 134 14.49 -17.73 8.62
CA PHE A 134 13.72 -18.74 7.89
C PHE A 134 13.75 -20.07 8.66
N TYR A 135 12.77 -20.92 8.38
CA TYR A 135 12.63 -22.22 9.03
C TYR A 135 12.04 -23.26 8.08
N TYR A 136 12.36 -24.53 8.32
CA TYR A 136 11.59 -25.65 7.80
C TYR A 136 10.71 -26.22 8.91
N LEU A 137 9.40 -26.33 8.66
CA LEU A 137 8.52 -27.16 9.49
C LEU A 137 8.38 -28.54 8.87
N MET A 138 8.44 -29.57 9.68
CA MET A 138 8.48 -30.95 9.20
C MET A 138 7.55 -31.87 10.01
N GLY A 139 7.19 -33.00 9.41
CA GLY A 139 6.44 -34.06 10.06
C GLY A 139 5.11 -33.60 10.67
N ASP A 140 4.86 -34.01 11.90
CA ASP A 140 3.61 -33.70 12.58
C ASP A 140 3.48 -32.22 12.98
N ILE A 141 4.59 -31.51 13.17
CA ILE A 141 4.55 -30.06 13.40
C ILE A 141 4.05 -29.32 12.16
N ALA A 142 4.52 -29.69 10.94
CA ALA A 142 4.01 -29.13 9.71
C ALA A 142 2.52 -29.45 9.48
N ARG A 143 2.09 -30.67 9.85
CA ARG A 143 0.67 -31.05 9.79
C ARG A 143 -0.18 -30.24 10.79
N LEU A 144 0.32 -30.05 12.01
CA LEU A 144 -0.36 -29.23 13.02
C LEU A 144 -0.50 -27.78 12.55
N HIS A 145 0.56 -27.19 12.00
CA HIS A 145 0.52 -25.86 11.41
C HIS A 145 -0.58 -25.75 10.33
N SER A 146 -0.61 -26.71 9.39
CA SER A 146 -1.64 -26.75 8.36
C SER A 146 -3.06 -26.91 8.93
N ALA A 147 -3.21 -27.70 9.98
CA ALA A 147 -4.49 -27.93 10.65
C ALA A 147 -4.99 -26.63 11.33
N VAL A 148 -4.11 -25.87 12.01
CA VAL A 148 -4.45 -24.59 12.62
C VAL A 148 -4.90 -23.57 11.57
N ILE A 149 -4.19 -23.49 10.44
CA ILE A 149 -4.58 -22.60 9.32
C ILE A 149 -5.95 -23.01 8.76
N SER A 150 -6.18 -24.31 8.56
CA SER A 150 -7.47 -24.79 8.06
C SER A 150 -8.60 -24.49 9.05
N TYR A 151 -8.36 -24.71 10.33
CA TYR A 151 -9.33 -24.35 11.36
C TYR A 151 -9.66 -22.85 11.36
N ALA A 152 -8.65 -21.97 11.33
CA ALA A 152 -8.86 -20.52 11.30
C ALA A 152 -9.65 -20.07 10.05
N ARG A 153 -9.32 -20.64 8.89
CA ARG A 153 -10.05 -20.39 7.65
C ARG A 153 -11.53 -20.75 7.78
N ASP A 154 -11.81 -21.97 8.21
CA ASP A 154 -13.18 -22.49 8.29
C ASP A 154 -13.98 -21.72 9.37
N PHE A 155 -13.33 -21.40 10.50
CA PHE A 155 -13.90 -20.57 11.54
C PHE A 155 -14.34 -19.18 11.06
N MET A 156 -13.56 -18.55 10.18
CA MET A 156 -13.92 -17.24 9.60
C MET A 156 -15.03 -17.38 8.55
N ILE A 157 -15.00 -18.42 7.72
CA ILE A 157 -16.05 -18.72 6.74
C ILE A 157 -17.39 -18.93 7.44
N ASP A 158 -17.41 -19.72 8.51
CA ASP A 158 -18.62 -19.99 9.31
C ASP A 158 -19.22 -18.73 9.96
N ARG A 159 -18.42 -17.65 10.07
CA ARG A 159 -18.87 -16.34 10.55
C ARG A 159 -19.23 -15.38 9.44
N GLY A 160 -19.38 -15.86 8.20
CA GLY A 160 -19.83 -15.08 7.07
C GLY A 160 -18.74 -14.30 6.34
N PHE A 161 -17.45 -14.55 6.65
CA PHE A 161 -16.37 -13.95 5.88
C PHE A 161 -16.17 -14.65 4.55
N THR A 162 -15.97 -13.89 3.49
CA THR A 162 -15.57 -14.44 2.19
C THR A 162 -14.09 -14.75 2.20
N TYR A 163 -13.73 -16.03 2.02
CA TYR A 163 -12.33 -16.44 1.92
C TYR A 163 -11.75 -16.09 0.56
N CYS A 164 -10.59 -15.43 0.55
CA CYS A 164 -9.87 -15.01 -0.64
C CYS A 164 -8.44 -15.53 -0.64
N ILE A 165 -7.95 -15.93 -1.80
CA ILE A 165 -6.52 -16.17 -2.05
C ILE A 165 -6.03 -14.99 -2.89
N PRO A 166 -5.23 -14.08 -2.31
CA PRO A 166 -4.80 -12.87 -2.97
C PRO A 166 -3.54 -13.07 -3.83
N PRO A 167 -3.21 -12.15 -4.74
CA PRO A 167 -1.88 -12.06 -5.32
C PRO A 167 -0.82 -11.85 -4.23
N TYR A 168 0.32 -12.55 -4.34
CA TYR A 168 1.43 -12.41 -3.38
C TYR A 168 2.45 -11.35 -3.79
N MET A 169 2.28 -10.77 -4.97
CA MET A 169 3.03 -9.63 -5.48
C MET A 169 2.06 -8.52 -5.89
N ILE A 170 2.39 -7.30 -5.52
CA ILE A 170 1.56 -6.10 -5.74
C ILE A 170 2.39 -4.96 -6.33
N ARG A 171 1.74 -4.04 -7.00
CA ARG A 171 2.37 -2.85 -7.59
C ARG A 171 2.63 -1.77 -6.54
N SER A 172 3.55 -0.85 -6.85
CA SER A 172 3.92 0.27 -5.98
C SER A 172 2.73 1.14 -5.55
N ASN A 173 1.77 1.39 -6.44
CA ASN A 173 0.58 2.18 -6.13
C ASN A 173 -0.36 1.51 -5.11
N VAL A 174 -0.37 0.17 -5.04
CA VAL A 174 -1.08 -0.58 -4.00
C VAL A 174 -0.34 -0.44 -2.67
N VAL A 175 1.00 -0.61 -2.70
CA VAL A 175 1.84 -0.49 -1.49
C VAL A 175 1.70 0.88 -0.87
N THR A 176 1.83 1.94 -1.66
CA THR A 176 1.74 3.33 -1.16
C THR A 176 0.33 3.73 -0.71
N GLY A 177 -0.68 2.94 -1.02
CA GLY A 177 -2.03 3.10 -0.46
C GLY A 177 -2.18 2.61 0.99
N VAL A 178 -1.21 1.82 1.51
CA VAL A 178 -1.28 1.20 2.85
C VAL A 178 -0.07 1.51 3.74
N MET A 179 1.04 2.01 3.17
CA MET A 179 2.24 2.41 3.93
C MET A 179 2.99 3.55 3.24
N SER A 180 3.87 4.23 3.98
CA SER A 180 4.74 5.26 3.44
C SER A 180 5.83 4.69 2.52
N PHE A 181 6.45 5.54 1.68
CA PHE A 181 7.58 5.13 0.83
C PHE A 181 8.78 4.64 1.63
N ASP A 182 9.08 5.28 2.76
CA ASP A 182 10.22 4.92 3.61
C ASP A 182 10.00 3.55 4.25
N GLU A 183 8.79 3.26 4.73
CA GLU A 183 8.42 1.95 5.26
C GLU A 183 8.45 0.87 4.16
N MET A 184 7.93 1.17 2.98
CA MET A 184 7.95 0.27 1.84
C MET A 184 9.39 -0.18 1.50
N ASP A 185 10.31 0.77 1.37
CA ASP A 185 11.70 0.48 1.02
C ASP A 185 12.43 -0.27 2.13
N ALA A 186 12.12 0.05 3.38
CA ALA A 186 12.72 -0.60 4.54
C ALA A 186 12.22 -2.04 4.78
N MET A 187 10.95 -2.32 4.51
CA MET A 187 10.28 -3.55 4.95
C MET A 187 9.93 -4.52 3.82
N MET A 188 9.78 -4.06 2.59
CA MET A 188 9.32 -4.92 1.50
C MET A 188 10.42 -5.36 0.54
N TYR A 189 10.31 -6.58 0.03
CA TYR A 189 11.15 -7.08 -1.06
C TYR A 189 10.59 -6.59 -2.40
N LYS A 190 11.44 -5.92 -3.18
CA LYS A 190 11.14 -5.50 -4.55
C LYS A 190 11.68 -6.51 -5.56
N ILE A 191 10.93 -6.78 -6.60
CA ILE A 191 11.39 -7.56 -7.75
C ILE A 191 12.22 -6.63 -8.65
N GLU A 192 13.45 -7.03 -8.93
CA GLU A 192 14.35 -6.26 -9.79
C GLU A 192 13.81 -6.20 -11.23
N GLY A 193 13.80 -4.99 -11.82
CA GLY A 193 13.32 -4.77 -13.18
C GLY A 193 11.81 -4.70 -13.35
N GLU A 194 11.04 -4.90 -12.27
CA GLU A 194 9.57 -4.91 -12.28
C GLU A 194 9.00 -3.90 -11.30
N ASP A 195 7.79 -3.38 -11.57
CA ASP A 195 6.99 -2.66 -10.58
C ASP A 195 6.17 -3.65 -9.75
N LEU A 196 6.88 -4.55 -9.06
CA LEU A 196 6.29 -5.58 -8.20
C LEU A 196 7.04 -5.69 -6.89
N TYR A 197 6.27 -5.90 -5.82
CA TYR A 197 6.74 -6.08 -4.44
C TYR A 197 6.09 -7.32 -3.84
N LEU A 198 6.84 -8.13 -3.12
CA LEU A 198 6.27 -9.21 -2.32
C LEU A 198 5.45 -8.64 -1.16
N ILE A 199 4.27 -9.19 -0.91
CA ILE A 199 3.39 -8.71 0.16
C ILE A 199 3.99 -8.94 1.55
N GLY A 200 3.92 -7.95 2.41
CA GLY A 200 4.24 -8.08 3.84
C GLY A 200 3.07 -8.61 4.67
N THR A 201 1.87 -8.60 4.11
CA THR A 201 0.63 -9.16 4.66
C THR A 201 -0.39 -9.30 3.54
N SER A 202 -1.30 -10.26 3.64
CA SER A 202 -2.41 -10.39 2.69
C SER A 202 -3.34 -9.16 2.66
N GLU A 203 -3.37 -8.39 3.74
CA GLU A 203 -4.14 -7.15 3.87
C GLU A 203 -3.83 -6.16 2.75
N HIS A 204 -2.56 -6.01 2.36
CA HIS A 204 -2.15 -5.13 1.26
C HIS A 204 -2.88 -5.47 -0.05
N SER A 205 -2.90 -6.75 -0.43
CA SER A 205 -3.60 -7.20 -1.64
C SER A 205 -5.11 -7.10 -1.50
N MET A 206 -5.65 -7.35 -0.31
CA MET A 206 -7.09 -7.30 -0.06
C MET A 206 -7.62 -5.87 -0.15
N ILE A 207 -6.89 -4.88 0.38
CA ILE A 207 -7.22 -3.45 0.24
C ILE A 207 -7.03 -3.02 -1.22
N GLY A 208 -5.95 -3.47 -1.86
CA GLY A 208 -5.65 -3.18 -3.27
C GLY A 208 -6.75 -3.62 -4.24
N LYS A 209 -7.56 -4.63 -3.87
CA LYS A 209 -8.73 -5.06 -4.63
C LYS A 209 -9.75 -3.95 -4.86
N PHE A 210 -9.79 -2.95 -3.98
CA PHE A 210 -10.76 -1.85 -4.00
C PHE A 210 -10.18 -0.54 -4.53
N ILE A 211 -8.94 -0.53 -5.05
CA ILE A 211 -8.36 0.66 -5.69
C ILE A 211 -9.26 1.11 -6.85
N ASP A 212 -9.49 2.41 -6.96
CA ASP A 212 -10.30 3.08 -7.99
C ASP A 212 -11.71 2.47 -8.15
N THR A 213 -12.25 1.87 -7.08
CA THR A 213 -13.56 1.24 -7.07
C THR A 213 -14.53 2.03 -6.20
N ILE A 214 -15.71 2.33 -6.74
CA ILE A 214 -16.86 2.84 -5.98
C ILE A 214 -17.75 1.64 -5.66
N THR A 215 -17.80 1.26 -4.38
CA THR A 215 -18.63 0.13 -3.93
C THR A 215 -20.06 0.63 -3.66
N PRO A 216 -21.09 -0.02 -4.24
CA PRO A 216 -22.47 0.28 -3.91
C PRO A 216 -22.78 0.08 -2.42
N GLU A 217 -23.63 0.92 -1.84
CA GLU A 217 -23.97 0.87 -0.41
C GLU A 217 -24.58 -0.47 0.00
N GLU A 218 -25.41 -1.05 -0.86
CA GLU A 218 -26.05 -2.35 -0.65
C GLU A 218 -25.07 -3.54 -0.58
N GLU A 219 -23.83 -3.35 -1.02
CA GLU A 219 -22.79 -4.36 -0.94
C GLU A 219 -21.92 -4.26 0.34
N LEU A 220 -22.23 -3.31 1.20
CA LEU A 220 -21.51 -3.08 2.45
C LEU A 220 -22.29 -3.64 3.66
N PRO A 221 -21.62 -4.14 4.71
CA PRO A 221 -20.18 -4.27 4.83
C PRO A 221 -19.62 -5.46 4.01
N LYS A 222 -18.39 -5.32 3.47
CA LYS A 222 -17.65 -6.42 2.85
C LYS A 222 -16.69 -7.02 3.88
N THR A 223 -16.94 -8.25 4.29
CA THR A 223 -16.09 -8.99 5.23
C THR A 223 -15.28 -10.03 4.48
N LEU A 224 -13.97 -9.87 4.45
CA LEU A 224 -13.03 -10.72 3.73
C LEU A 224 -12.02 -11.32 4.69
N THR A 225 -11.60 -12.56 4.44
CA THR A 225 -10.50 -13.23 5.15
C THR A 225 -9.54 -13.85 4.16
N SER A 226 -8.28 -13.93 4.52
CA SER A 226 -7.23 -14.45 3.66
C SER A 226 -6.12 -15.12 4.47
N TYR A 227 -5.45 -16.08 3.84
CA TYR A 227 -4.18 -16.63 4.27
C TYR A 227 -3.15 -16.46 3.17
N SER A 228 -1.95 -16.00 3.53
CA SER A 228 -0.82 -15.87 2.60
C SER A 228 0.52 -15.97 3.33
N PRO A 229 1.61 -16.28 2.60
CA PRO A 229 2.94 -15.94 3.07
C PRO A 229 3.04 -14.43 3.33
N CYS A 230 3.90 -14.03 4.27
CA CYS A 230 4.18 -12.64 4.60
C CYS A 230 5.70 -12.42 4.47
N PHE A 231 6.10 -11.58 3.51
CA PHE A 231 7.50 -11.33 3.20
C PHE A 231 7.91 -9.97 3.77
N ARG A 232 8.62 -9.98 4.88
CA ARG A 232 9.14 -8.75 5.52
C ARG A 232 10.64 -8.82 5.69
N LYS A 233 11.33 -7.71 5.42
CA LYS A 233 12.74 -7.54 5.76
C LYS A 233 12.85 -7.21 7.24
N GLU A 234 12.65 -8.14 8.14
CA GLU A 234 12.66 -7.94 9.60
C GLU A 234 14.01 -7.35 10.07
N LYS A 235 14.16 -6.04 9.94
CA LYS A 235 15.37 -5.34 10.41
C LYS A 235 15.24 -5.03 11.89
N GLY A 236 15.90 -5.83 12.72
CA GLY A 236 16.07 -5.54 14.14
C GLY A 236 15.11 -6.22 15.10
N ALA A 237 14.10 -6.94 14.65
CA ALA A 237 13.29 -7.83 15.47
C ALA A 237 13.84 -9.25 15.35
N HIS A 238 14.61 -9.67 16.34
CA HIS A 238 15.14 -11.04 16.37
C HIS A 238 14.39 -11.84 17.43
N GLY A 239 13.41 -12.62 17.00
CA GLY A 239 12.86 -13.70 17.80
C GLY A 239 13.86 -14.85 17.97
N ILE A 240 13.59 -15.78 18.87
CA ILE A 240 14.45 -16.94 19.09
C ILE A 240 14.48 -17.87 17.87
N GLU A 241 13.46 -17.84 17.05
CA GLU A 241 13.31 -18.54 15.77
C GLU A 241 14.13 -17.95 14.63
N GLU A 242 14.70 -16.76 14.82
CA GLU A 242 15.46 -16.02 13.78
C GLU A 242 16.98 -16.09 13.99
N ARG A 243 17.44 -17.00 14.85
CA ARG A 243 18.88 -17.17 15.16
C ARG A 243 19.59 -18.07 14.18
#